data_16b9208a9f300825893042033d351cee
#
_entry.id   16b9208a9f300825893042033d351cee
#
_cell.length_a   1.000
_cell.length_b   1.000
_cell.length_c   1.000
_cell.angle_alpha   90.00
_cell.angle_beta   90.00
_cell.angle_gamma   90.00
#
_symmetry.space_group_name_H-M   'P 1'
#
loop_
_entity.id
_entity.type
_entity.pdbx_description
1 polymer ?
#
loop_
_entity_poly.entity_id
_entity_poly.type
_entity_poly.pdbx_seq_one_letter_code
_entity_poly.pdbx_strand_id
1 'polypeptide(L)'
;MDTKALEELLGIRAPWRVAGIDVDVALQEVVVRVACERTEWCNTQRRLHVHGWEKRRWRHLDLWQCRTIIEAEVPRLLNPATGRTEMAAVPWAESLSRWSKRFESWAVEVLLHTRSLSDGSRLLRLGWDACDRIMRRAVERGLQRRTLEDVKLVGLDEKSFRQGQDYIALMTDLVGARVLEVVEGAGQKEVEALWQTLPQAQRQAVEAAAMDRGQSMIAGTRAAAPQAAIVHDRYHISAEQNQAVDRVRRAEHKQLMAQGDETLKGTRYHWLSGLEKLSDAAFASFENLVRINLKTSRAWELKTTFESFWVQADAPRGLAFFKKWKNRALRSRLPVFVKLAQSLATSLPELLNYFAYRITNAMSEGFNSVIQQLKAAARGFRSFANYRSRILFFCAKLDLKPSL
;
A
#
# COMPACT_ATOMS: atom_id res chain seq x y z
N MET A 1 -18.06 -7.34 42.80
CA MET A 1 -18.30 -7.60 41.35
C MET A 1 -18.53 -9.10 41.21
N ASP A 2 -19.62 -9.49 40.58
CA ASP A 2 -19.89 -10.91 40.32
C ASP A 2 -18.77 -11.50 39.47
N THR A 3 -18.19 -12.62 39.94
CA THR A 3 -17.05 -13.29 39.28
C THR A 3 -17.44 -13.72 37.87
N LYS A 4 -18.70 -14.12 37.66
CA LYS A 4 -19.23 -14.54 36.38
C LYS A 4 -19.28 -13.39 35.35
N ALA A 5 -19.74 -12.21 35.78
CA ALA A 5 -19.73 -11.02 34.93
C ALA A 5 -18.29 -10.60 34.55
N LEU A 6 -17.33 -10.77 35.45
CA LEU A 6 -15.93 -10.50 35.17
C LEU A 6 -15.35 -11.50 34.17
N GLU A 7 -15.68 -12.78 34.26
CA GLU A 7 -15.27 -13.81 33.33
C GLU A 7 -15.74 -13.50 31.90
N GLU A 8 -16.99 -13.09 31.73
CA GLU A 8 -17.55 -12.67 30.45
C GLU A 8 -16.82 -11.44 29.87
N LEU A 9 -16.59 -10.41 30.71
CA LEU A 9 -15.86 -9.21 30.34
C LEU A 9 -14.41 -9.48 29.92
N LEU A 10 -13.75 -10.43 30.56
CA LEU A 10 -12.36 -10.82 30.25
C LEU A 10 -12.25 -11.84 29.12
N GLY A 11 -13.36 -12.41 28.67
CA GLY A 11 -13.38 -13.49 27.67
C GLY A 11 -12.86 -14.82 28.21
N ILE A 12 -13.00 -15.03 29.52
CA ILE A 12 -12.66 -16.29 30.19
C ILE A 12 -13.85 -17.22 30.06
N ARG A 13 -13.62 -18.45 29.59
CA ARG A 13 -14.67 -19.46 29.36
C ARG A 13 -14.24 -20.80 29.98
N ALA A 14 -15.21 -21.61 30.36
CA ALA A 14 -14.93 -22.96 30.83
C ALA A 14 -13.95 -23.72 29.92
N PRO A 15 -13.03 -24.50 30.47
CA PRO A 15 -12.89 -24.90 31.88
C PRO A 15 -12.12 -23.92 32.75
N TRP A 16 -11.86 -22.70 32.27
CA TRP A 16 -11.16 -21.64 32.98
C TRP A 16 -12.14 -20.80 33.79
N ARG A 17 -11.70 -20.39 34.98
CA ARG A 17 -12.47 -19.50 35.88
C ARG A 17 -11.58 -18.50 36.59
N VAL A 18 -12.11 -17.38 37.00
CA VAL A 18 -11.42 -16.40 37.83
C VAL A 18 -11.26 -16.96 39.25
N ALA A 19 -10.02 -17.14 39.67
CA ALA A 19 -9.69 -17.61 41.03
C ALA A 19 -9.46 -16.45 42.04
N GLY A 20 -9.13 -15.26 41.55
CA GLY A 20 -8.91 -14.11 42.43
C GLY A 20 -8.43 -12.89 41.64
N ILE A 21 -8.46 -11.75 42.30
CA ILE A 21 -8.00 -10.46 41.78
C ILE A 21 -7.09 -9.81 42.83
N ASP A 22 -5.89 -9.48 42.44
CA ASP A 22 -4.96 -8.71 43.26
C ASP A 22 -4.85 -7.30 42.64
N VAL A 23 -5.01 -6.29 43.51
CA VAL A 23 -4.93 -4.88 43.12
C VAL A 23 -3.77 -4.23 43.84
N ASP A 24 -2.78 -3.78 43.09
CA ASP A 24 -1.69 -2.96 43.58
C ASP A 24 -1.92 -1.51 43.14
N VAL A 25 -2.41 -0.69 44.09
CA VAL A 25 -2.71 0.72 43.86
C VAL A 25 -1.44 1.53 43.63
N ALA A 26 -0.33 1.18 44.31
CA ALA A 26 0.93 1.90 44.20
C ALA A 26 1.58 1.71 42.83
N LEU A 27 1.51 0.48 42.28
CA LEU A 27 1.99 0.14 40.92
C LEU A 27 0.95 0.39 39.85
N GLN A 28 -0.28 0.75 40.20
CA GLN A 28 -1.40 0.85 39.25
C GLN A 28 -1.55 -0.44 38.40
N GLU A 29 -1.43 -1.60 39.05
CA GLU A 29 -1.54 -2.90 38.41
C GLU A 29 -2.67 -3.73 38.99
N VAL A 30 -3.44 -4.40 38.15
CA VAL A 30 -4.45 -5.40 38.52
C VAL A 30 -4.03 -6.73 37.92
N VAL A 31 -3.89 -7.76 38.78
CA VAL A 31 -3.62 -9.13 38.34
C VAL A 31 -4.86 -9.96 38.58
N VAL A 32 -5.45 -10.46 37.46
CA VAL A 32 -6.56 -11.40 37.49
C VAL A 32 -5.98 -12.81 37.39
N ARG A 33 -6.07 -13.55 38.51
CA ARG A 33 -5.64 -14.95 38.56
C ARG A 33 -6.74 -15.84 38.00
N VAL A 34 -6.37 -16.64 36.99
CA VAL A 34 -7.27 -17.58 36.32
C VAL A 34 -6.78 -18.99 36.61
N ALA A 35 -7.68 -19.85 36.99
CA ALA A 35 -7.41 -21.24 37.27
C ALA A 35 -8.28 -22.16 36.41
N CYS A 36 -7.79 -23.35 36.18
CA CYS A 36 -8.54 -24.46 35.60
C CYS A 36 -8.36 -25.67 36.50
N GLU A 37 -9.42 -26.38 36.82
CA GLU A 37 -9.32 -27.63 37.54
C GLU A 37 -8.60 -28.66 36.69
N ARG A 38 -7.54 -29.27 37.28
CA ARG A 38 -6.68 -30.24 36.53
C ARG A 38 -7.48 -31.44 36.01
N THR A 39 -8.50 -31.84 36.76
CA THR A 39 -9.42 -32.93 36.37
C THR A 39 -10.33 -32.58 35.18
N GLU A 40 -10.84 -31.32 35.13
CA GLU A 40 -11.65 -30.85 34.02
C GLU A 40 -10.83 -30.79 32.73
N TRP A 41 -9.57 -30.35 32.80
CA TRP A 41 -8.68 -30.30 31.65
C TRP A 41 -8.41 -31.70 31.07
N CYS A 42 -8.12 -32.66 31.92
CA CYS A 42 -7.87 -34.05 31.49
C CYS A 42 -9.08 -34.70 30.87
N ASN A 43 -10.30 -34.31 31.25
CA ASN A 43 -11.55 -34.85 30.71
C ASN A 43 -11.93 -34.23 29.34
N THR A 44 -11.62 -32.96 29.13
CA THR A 44 -11.92 -32.24 27.87
C THR A 44 -10.96 -32.56 26.74
N GLN A 45 -9.72 -32.92 27.06
CA GLN A 45 -8.64 -33.16 26.10
C GLN A 45 -8.15 -34.60 26.10
N ARG A 46 -9.05 -35.57 26.00
CA ARG A 46 -8.83 -37.02 26.16
C ARG A 46 -7.67 -37.67 25.37
N ARG A 47 -7.01 -36.94 24.46
CA ARG A 47 -5.94 -37.51 23.59
C ARG A 47 -4.56 -36.91 23.84
N LEU A 48 -4.39 -35.93 24.73
CA LEU A 48 -3.12 -35.25 24.93
C LEU A 48 -2.65 -35.44 26.39
N HIS A 49 -1.44 -35.94 26.58
CA HIS A 49 -0.83 -36.06 27.88
C HIS A 49 -0.35 -34.68 28.38
N VAL A 50 -0.75 -34.31 29.59
CA VAL A 50 -0.19 -33.14 30.29
C VAL A 50 1.21 -33.48 30.75
N HIS A 51 2.21 -32.83 30.14
CA HIS A 51 3.62 -33.02 30.48
C HIS A 51 4.05 -32.17 31.68
N GLY A 52 3.36 -31.05 31.92
CA GLY A 52 3.65 -30.11 32.99
C GLY A 52 2.76 -28.87 32.91
N TRP A 53 2.96 -27.97 33.84
CA TRP A 53 2.23 -26.69 33.92
C TRP A 53 3.22 -25.54 33.90
N GLU A 54 2.87 -24.44 33.23
CA GLU A 54 3.69 -23.24 33.11
C GLU A 54 2.88 -22.00 33.45
N LYS A 55 3.40 -21.20 34.40
CA LYS A 55 2.79 -19.92 34.76
C LYS A 55 3.01 -18.91 33.65
N ARG A 56 1.90 -18.36 33.11
CA ARG A 56 1.91 -17.39 32.03
C ARG A 56 1.14 -16.14 32.40
N ARG A 57 1.55 -15.00 31.79
CA ARG A 57 0.93 -13.69 32.00
C ARG A 57 0.61 -13.05 30.67
N TRP A 58 -0.57 -12.45 30.55
CA TRP A 58 -1.04 -11.74 29.35
C TRP A 58 -1.49 -10.34 29.74
N ARG A 59 -1.00 -9.33 29.03
CA ARG A 59 -1.50 -7.96 29.12
C ARG A 59 -2.95 -7.92 28.59
N HIS A 60 -3.85 -7.34 29.41
CA HIS A 60 -5.26 -7.14 29.08
C HIS A 60 -5.59 -5.64 29.00
N LEU A 61 -6.83 -5.29 28.62
CA LEU A 61 -7.35 -3.93 28.67
C LEU A 61 -7.29 -3.41 30.09
N ASP A 62 -6.95 -2.12 30.26
CA ASP A 62 -6.84 -1.48 31.57
C ASP A 62 -8.19 -1.45 32.29
N LEU A 63 -8.24 -1.89 33.53
CA LEU A 63 -9.36 -1.72 34.42
C LEU A 63 -9.11 -0.49 35.29
N TRP A 64 -10.03 0.49 35.22
CA TRP A 64 -9.91 1.77 35.97
C TRP A 64 -8.55 2.45 35.80
N GLN A 65 -8.02 2.45 34.60
CA GLN A 65 -6.69 2.97 34.26
C GLN A 65 -5.51 2.19 34.88
N CYS A 66 -5.75 1.13 35.63
CA CYS A 66 -4.72 0.23 36.13
C CYS A 66 -4.33 -0.77 35.04
N ARG A 67 -3.03 -0.99 34.87
CA ARG A 67 -2.47 -1.98 33.98
C ARG A 67 -2.97 -3.38 34.37
N THR A 68 -3.77 -4.01 33.52
CA THR A 68 -4.38 -5.30 33.84
C THR A 68 -3.63 -6.47 33.21
N ILE A 69 -3.36 -7.48 34.00
CA ILE A 69 -2.67 -8.71 33.62
C ILE A 69 -3.57 -9.91 33.93
N ILE A 70 -3.78 -10.77 32.96
CA ILE A 70 -4.35 -12.11 33.19
C ILE A 70 -3.17 -13.04 33.49
N GLU A 71 -3.23 -13.78 34.59
CA GLU A 71 -2.22 -14.73 35.04
C GLU A 71 -2.86 -16.11 35.20
N ALA A 72 -2.27 -17.15 34.59
CA ALA A 72 -2.76 -18.51 34.71
C ALA A 72 -1.62 -19.53 34.60
N GLU A 73 -1.80 -20.69 35.27
CA GLU A 73 -1.02 -21.88 34.99
C GLU A 73 -1.63 -22.62 33.83
N VAL A 74 -0.88 -22.79 32.73
CA VAL A 74 -1.33 -23.40 31.48
C VAL A 74 -0.62 -24.73 31.29
N PRO A 75 -1.35 -25.82 30.94
CA PRO A 75 -0.72 -27.09 30.74
C PRO A 75 0.11 -27.12 29.45
N ARG A 76 1.24 -27.81 29.52
CA ARG A 76 2.03 -28.24 28.36
C ARG A 76 1.58 -29.62 27.94
N LEU A 77 1.12 -29.74 26.73
CA LEU A 77 0.56 -30.96 26.15
C LEU A 77 1.62 -31.63 25.29
N LEU A 78 1.82 -32.93 25.52
CA LEU A 78 2.69 -33.76 24.68
C LEU A 78 1.89 -34.24 23.48
N ASN A 79 2.31 -33.89 22.28
CA ASN A 79 1.77 -34.46 21.06
C ASN A 79 2.46 -35.81 20.80
N PRO A 80 1.74 -36.96 20.93
CA PRO A 80 2.34 -38.29 20.83
C PRO A 80 2.83 -38.59 19.39
N ALA A 81 2.26 -37.93 18.37
CA ALA A 81 2.67 -38.15 16.98
C ALA A 81 4.00 -37.46 16.63
N THR A 82 4.31 -36.33 17.27
CA THR A 82 5.53 -35.55 16.99
C THR A 82 6.57 -35.61 18.09
N GLY A 83 6.23 -36.12 19.27
CA GLY A 83 7.07 -36.09 20.48
C GLY A 83 7.35 -34.69 21.03
N ARG A 84 6.70 -33.66 20.49
CA ARG A 84 6.88 -32.26 20.92
C ARG A 84 5.83 -31.83 21.93
N THR A 85 6.23 -30.96 22.85
CA THR A 85 5.31 -30.35 23.81
C THR A 85 4.85 -29.01 23.31
N GLU A 86 3.55 -28.75 23.37
CA GLU A 86 2.92 -27.50 22.99
C GLU A 86 2.10 -26.94 24.17
N MET A 87 2.01 -25.62 24.26
CA MET A 87 1.13 -24.97 25.25
C MET A 87 -0.32 -25.14 24.85
N ALA A 88 -1.17 -25.49 25.81
CA ALA A 88 -2.61 -25.52 25.59
C ALA A 88 -3.13 -24.15 25.13
N ALA A 89 -4.10 -24.17 24.23
CA ALA A 89 -4.79 -22.95 23.83
C ALA A 89 -5.61 -22.37 24.98
N VAL A 90 -5.58 -21.06 25.13
CA VAL A 90 -6.41 -20.33 26.09
C VAL A 90 -7.45 -19.48 25.35
N PRO A 91 -8.68 -19.31 25.85
CA PRO A 91 -9.73 -18.61 25.12
C PRO A 91 -9.44 -17.11 24.93
N TRP A 92 -8.76 -16.48 25.89
CA TRP A 92 -8.51 -15.03 25.91
C TRP A 92 -7.30 -14.58 25.10
N ALA A 93 -6.44 -15.48 24.59
CA ALA A 93 -5.24 -15.11 23.82
C ALA A 93 -5.01 -16.03 22.63
N GLU A 94 -4.35 -15.52 21.59
CA GLU A 94 -3.83 -16.34 20.51
C GLU A 94 -2.55 -17.08 20.94
N SER A 95 -2.22 -18.14 20.24
CA SER A 95 -0.98 -18.90 20.48
C SER A 95 0.24 -17.96 20.44
N LEU A 96 1.17 -18.20 21.37
CA LEU A 96 2.42 -17.44 21.52
C LEU A 96 2.24 -15.93 21.77
N SER A 97 1.01 -15.42 21.93
CA SER A 97 0.76 -14.05 22.30
C SER A 97 1.08 -13.80 23.79
N ARG A 98 1.55 -12.57 24.08
CA ARG A 98 1.66 -12.00 25.43
C ARG A 98 0.52 -11.01 25.73
N TRP A 99 -0.42 -10.90 24.81
CA TRP A 99 -1.57 -10.00 24.89
C TRP A 99 -2.87 -10.79 24.77
N SER A 100 -3.88 -10.37 25.50
CA SER A 100 -5.22 -10.90 25.26
C SER A 100 -5.76 -10.42 23.91
N LYS A 101 -6.67 -11.18 23.32
CA LYS A 101 -7.34 -10.84 22.07
C LYS A 101 -8.00 -9.46 22.11
N ARG A 102 -8.66 -9.13 23.23
CA ARG A 102 -9.28 -7.81 23.42
C ARG A 102 -8.27 -6.68 23.47
N PHE A 103 -7.14 -6.88 24.16
CA PHE A 103 -6.06 -5.90 24.22
C PHE A 103 -5.40 -5.74 22.83
N GLU A 104 -5.13 -6.83 22.14
CA GLU A 104 -4.52 -6.80 20.80
C GLU A 104 -5.46 -6.11 19.78
N SER A 105 -6.78 -6.37 19.87
CA SER A 105 -7.79 -5.66 19.05
C SER A 105 -7.78 -4.16 19.30
N TRP A 106 -7.74 -3.73 20.58
CA TRP A 106 -7.62 -2.32 20.95
C TRP A 106 -6.29 -1.70 20.48
N ALA A 107 -5.19 -2.44 20.67
CA ALA A 107 -3.87 -1.96 20.22
C ALA A 107 -3.82 -1.74 18.69
N VAL A 108 -4.44 -2.61 17.90
CA VAL A 108 -4.57 -2.44 16.45
C VAL A 108 -5.32 -1.14 16.13
N GLU A 109 -6.44 -0.85 16.80
CA GLU A 109 -7.18 0.41 16.62
C GLU A 109 -6.32 1.64 16.94
N VAL A 110 -5.66 1.64 18.09
CA VAL A 110 -4.78 2.75 18.49
C VAL A 110 -3.68 2.96 17.43
N LEU A 111 -3.04 1.88 16.97
CA LEU A 111 -1.97 1.96 15.99
C LEU A 111 -2.46 2.46 14.62
N LEU A 112 -3.68 2.11 14.19
CA LEU A 112 -4.30 2.63 12.98
C LEU A 112 -4.53 4.15 13.04
N HIS A 113 -4.94 4.66 14.21
CA HIS A 113 -5.27 6.07 14.37
C HIS A 113 -4.05 6.95 14.63
N THR A 114 -3.02 6.44 15.31
CA THR A 114 -1.81 7.22 15.62
C THR A 114 -0.84 7.35 14.45
N ARG A 115 -0.89 6.46 13.47
CA ARG A 115 0.07 6.37 12.34
C ARG A 115 1.56 6.32 12.74
N SER A 116 1.88 6.55 14.01
CA SER A 116 3.23 6.53 14.59
C SER A 116 3.31 5.45 15.66
N LEU A 117 4.29 4.53 15.56
CA LEU A 117 4.51 3.53 16.62
C LEU A 117 4.91 4.20 17.96
N SER A 118 5.64 5.30 17.91
CA SER A 118 6.07 6.00 19.13
C SER A 118 4.88 6.59 19.87
N ASP A 119 3.90 7.14 19.18
CA ASP A 119 2.70 7.68 19.81
C ASP A 119 1.78 6.55 20.27
N GLY A 120 1.60 5.52 19.45
CA GLY A 120 0.88 4.31 19.83
C GLY A 120 1.47 3.62 21.05
N SER A 121 2.81 3.54 21.15
CA SER A 121 3.49 2.93 22.30
C SER A 121 3.23 3.68 23.60
N ARG A 122 3.21 5.02 23.56
CA ARG A 122 2.86 5.85 24.72
C ARG A 122 1.42 5.62 25.19
N LEU A 123 0.47 5.64 24.24
CA LEU A 123 -0.95 5.43 24.54
C LEU A 123 -1.24 4.03 25.09
N LEU A 124 -0.59 3.01 24.51
CA LEU A 124 -0.75 1.61 24.89
C LEU A 124 0.07 1.23 26.14
N ARG A 125 0.95 2.12 26.62
CA ARG A 125 1.92 1.82 27.68
C ARG A 125 2.74 0.57 27.38
N LEU A 126 3.19 0.44 26.12
CA LEU A 126 4.02 -0.66 25.62
C LEU A 126 5.35 -0.14 25.09
N GLY A 127 6.35 -1.01 25.05
CA GLY A 127 7.59 -0.72 24.31
C GLY A 127 7.35 -0.73 22.79
N TRP A 128 8.22 -0.04 22.07
CA TRP A 128 8.16 0.07 20.61
C TRP A 128 8.14 -1.31 19.94
N ASP A 129 9.01 -2.25 20.35
CA ASP A 129 9.08 -3.61 19.80
C ASP A 129 7.80 -4.42 20.05
N ALA A 130 7.08 -4.14 21.14
CA ALA A 130 5.80 -4.78 21.43
C ALA A 130 4.74 -4.32 20.43
N CYS A 131 4.67 -3.03 20.15
CA CYS A 131 3.76 -2.45 19.16
C CYS A 131 4.10 -2.95 17.76
N ASP A 132 5.38 -3.03 17.38
CA ASP A 132 5.81 -3.57 16.09
C ASP A 132 5.40 -5.05 15.92
N ARG A 133 5.56 -5.86 16.99
CA ARG A 133 5.09 -7.26 16.97
C ARG A 133 3.59 -7.40 16.84
N ILE A 134 2.81 -6.57 17.54
CA ILE A 134 1.34 -6.56 17.40
C ILE A 134 0.97 -6.23 15.94
N MET A 135 1.59 -5.21 15.36
CA MET A 135 1.34 -4.81 13.97
C MET A 135 1.67 -5.92 12.97
N ARG A 136 2.83 -6.57 13.10
CA ARG A 136 3.22 -7.68 12.22
C ARG A 136 2.27 -8.87 12.32
N ARG A 137 1.90 -9.28 13.55
CA ARG A 137 0.91 -10.34 13.77
C ARG A 137 -0.43 -10.00 13.17
N ALA A 138 -0.87 -8.75 13.30
CA ALA A 138 -2.11 -8.27 12.70
C ALA A 138 -2.07 -8.37 11.17
N VAL A 139 -0.98 -7.93 10.54
CA VAL A 139 -0.78 -8.05 9.09
C VAL A 139 -0.75 -9.51 8.65
N GLU A 140 -0.01 -10.37 9.34
CA GLU A 140 0.07 -11.80 9.03
C GLU A 140 -1.30 -12.47 9.10
N ARG A 141 -2.05 -12.22 10.18
CA ARG A 141 -3.44 -12.67 10.36
C ARG A 141 -4.34 -12.21 9.22
N GLY A 142 -4.27 -10.92 8.89
CA GLY A 142 -5.07 -10.35 7.83
C GLY A 142 -4.73 -10.91 6.44
N LEU A 143 -3.47 -11.18 6.17
CA LEU A 143 -3.03 -11.84 4.93
C LEU A 143 -3.54 -13.28 4.83
N GLN A 144 -3.55 -14.04 5.94
CA GLN A 144 -4.09 -15.41 5.99
C GLN A 144 -5.60 -15.46 5.73
N ARG A 145 -6.34 -14.41 6.13
CA ARG A 145 -7.80 -14.32 5.96
C ARG A 145 -8.23 -13.68 4.65
N ARG A 146 -7.28 -13.04 3.97
CA ARG A 146 -7.57 -12.28 2.77
C ARG A 146 -8.05 -13.17 1.63
N THR A 147 -9.17 -12.78 1.01
CA THR A 147 -9.63 -13.34 -0.27
C THR A 147 -9.15 -12.48 -1.43
N LEU A 148 -8.80 -13.12 -2.54
CA LEU A 148 -8.27 -12.46 -3.74
C LEU A 148 -9.09 -12.79 -5.01
N GLU A 149 -10.21 -13.49 -4.85
CA GLU A 149 -11.00 -14.04 -5.96
C GLU A 149 -11.52 -12.98 -6.93
N ASP A 150 -11.76 -11.76 -6.45
CA ASP A 150 -12.31 -10.66 -7.25
C ASP A 150 -11.27 -9.74 -7.90
N VAL A 151 -9.97 -10.04 -7.74
CA VAL A 151 -8.92 -9.16 -8.26
C VAL A 151 -8.71 -9.41 -9.75
N LYS A 152 -9.27 -8.56 -10.60
CA LYS A 152 -9.15 -8.62 -12.06
C LYS A 152 -8.31 -7.52 -12.66
N LEU A 153 -8.29 -6.35 -12.02
CA LEU A 153 -7.59 -5.16 -12.49
C LEU A 153 -6.58 -4.72 -11.46
N VAL A 154 -5.31 -4.71 -11.82
CA VAL A 154 -4.22 -4.34 -10.92
C VAL A 154 -3.48 -3.10 -11.40
N GLY A 155 -2.90 -2.37 -10.46
CA GLY A 155 -1.94 -1.31 -10.70
C GLY A 155 -0.55 -1.76 -10.25
N LEU A 156 0.46 -1.49 -11.05
CA LEU A 156 1.87 -1.69 -10.69
C LEU A 156 2.57 -0.35 -10.67
N ASP A 157 3.37 -0.12 -9.64
CA ASP A 157 4.11 1.13 -9.48
C ASP A 157 5.44 0.88 -8.77
N GLU A 158 6.38 1.81 -8.92
CA GLU A 158 7.64 1.80 -8.20
C GLU A 158 7.76 2.99 -7.25
N LYS A 159 8.40 2.78 -6.11
CA LYS A 159 8.59 3.82 -5.11
C LYS A 159 9.98 3.77 -4.48
N SER A 160 10.59 4.92 -4.28
CA SER A 160 11.85 5.00 -3.54
C SER A 160 11.65 4.57 -2.09
N PHE A 161 12.43 3.59 -1.66
CA PHE A 161 12.47 3.10 -0.28
C PHE A 161 13.43 3.92 0.57
N ARG A 162 14.63 4.18 0.08
CA ARG A 162 15.68 4.95 0.75
C ARG A 162 16.25 6.03 -0.15
N GLN A 163 17.11 6.87 0.41
CA GLN A 163 17.92 7.80 -0.35
C GLN A 163 18.94 7.00 -1.19
N GLY A 164 19.01 7.25 -2.48
CA GLY A 164 19.79 6.46 -3.43
C GLY A 164 18.89 5.76 -4.44
N GLN A 165 19.32 4.59 -4.91
CA GLN A 165 18.62 3.79 -5.93
C GLN A 165 17.82 2.61 -5.35
N ASP A 166 17.50 2.64 -4.06
CA ASP A 166 16.70 1.61 -3.42
C ASP A 166 15.20 1.87 -3.71
N TYR A 167 14.61 1.01 -4.51
CA TYR A 167 13.18 1.06 -4.87
C TYR A 167 12.42 -0.11 -4.29
N ILE A 168 11.12 -0.02 -4.31
CA ILE A 168 10.18 -1.11 -4.08
C ILE A 168 9.23 -1.18 -5.27
N ALA A 169 8.76 -2.36 -5.62
CA ALA A 169 7.64 -2.54 -6.51
C ALA A 169 6.37 -2.82 -5.69
N LEU A 170 5.28 -2.19 -6.09
CA LEU A 170 3.98 -2.19 -5.41
C LEU A 170 2.91 -2.72 -6.36
N MET A 171 2.05 -3.61 -5.87
CA MET A 171 0.85 -4.05 -6.58
C MET A 171 -0.40 -3.61 -5.83
N THR A 172 -1.35 -3.03 -6.55
CA THR A 172 -2.63 -2.56 -6.02
C THR A 172 -3.79 -3.23 -6.73
N ASP A 173 -4.87 -3.48 -6.01
CA ASP A 173 -6.18 -3.81 -6.56
C ASP A 173 -6.89 -2.50 -6.89
N LEU A 174 -7.13 -2.24 -8.18
CA LEU A 174 -7.71 -0.98 -8.64
C LEU A 174 -9.20 -0.86 -8.36
N VAL A 175 -9.91 -1.99 -8.20
CA VAL A 175 -11.34 -2.01 -7.87
C VAL A 175 -11.55 -1.98 -6.35
N GLY A 176 -10.84 -2.86 -5.63
CA GLY A 176 -10.93 -2.95 -4.17
C GLY A 176 -10.24 -1.78 -3.45
N ALA A 177 -9.51 -0.95 -4.16
CA ALA A 177 -8.76 0.19 -3.63
C ALA A 177 -7.90 -0.22 -2.42
N ARG A 178 -6.98 -1.16 -2.62
CA ARG A 178 -6.09 -1.72 -1.59
C ARG A 178 -4.74 -2.11 -2.18
N VAL A 179 -3.71 -2.04 -1.35
CA VAL A 179 -2.41 -2.62 -1.68
C VAL A 179 -2.50 -4.13 -1.53
N LEU A 180 -2.08 -4.85 -2.56
CA LEU A 180 -2.04 -6.32 -2.53
C LEU A 180 -0.72 -6.81 -1.95
N GLU A 181 0.40 -6.28 -2.45
CA GLU A 181 1.72 -6.68 -1.99
C GLU A 181 2.78 -5.64 -2.36
N VAL A 182 3.94 -5.76 -1.69
CA VAL A 182 5.13 -4.94 -1.90
C VAL A 182 6.36 -5.83 -1.88
N VAL A 183 7.28 -5.64 -2.81
CA VAL A 183 8.58 -6.33 -2.86
C VAL A 183 9.73 -5.33 -2.86
N GLU A 184 10.88 -5.74 -2.35
CA GLU A 184 12.10 -4.92 -2.36
C GLU A 184 12.74 -5.01 -3.75
N GLY A 185 13.06 -3.84 -4.32
CA GLY A 185 13.54 -3.72 -5.70
C GLY A 185 12.41 -3.43 -6.69
N ALA A 186 12.80 -3.04 -7.91
CA ALA A 186 11.88 -2.75 -9.03
C ALA A 186 12.44 -3.25 -10.39
N GLY A 187 13.38 -4.18 -10.37
CA GLY A 187 13.86 -4.87 -11.56
C GLY A 187 12.85 -5.90 -12.08
N GLN A 188 13.14 -6.49 -13.23
CA GLN A 188 12.26 -7.48 -13.85
C GLN A 188 11.97 -8.67 -12.91
N LYS A 189 13.00 -9.20 -12.25
CA LYS A 189 12.86 -10.36 -11.33
C LYS A 189 11.99 -10.04 -10.12
N GLU A 190 12.11 -8.83 -9.59
CA GLU A 190 11.33 -8.35 -8.47
C GLU A 190 9.86 -8.16 -8.85
N VAL A 191 9.59 -7.68 -10.08
CA VAL A 191 8.23 -7.61 -10.62
C VAL A 191 7.65 -9.02 -10.85
N GLU A 192 8.43 -9.96 -11.36
CA GLU A 192 8.00 -11.37 -11.45
C GLU A 192 7.69 -11.95 -10.06
N ALA A 193 8.55 -11.69 -9.06
CA ALA A 193 8.31 -12.10 -7.68
C ALA A 193 7.04 -11.46 -7.09
N LEU A 194 6.78 -10.19 -7.40
CA LEU A 194 5.55 -9.49 -7.00
C LEU A 194 4.30 -10.20 -7.57
N TRP A 195 4.32 -10.58 -8.84
CA TRP A 195 3.23 -11.35 -9.45
C TRP A 195 3.05 -12.73 -8.83
N GLN A 196 4.14 -13.39 -8.41
CA GLN A 196 4.10 -14.71 -7.77
C GLN A 196 3.50 -14.67 -6.35
N THR A 197 3.36 -13.50 -5.74
CA THR A 197 2.64 -13.36 -4.46
C THR A 197 1.14 -13.64 -4.58
N LEU A 198 0.59 -13.56 -5.79
CA LEU A 198 -0.78 -13.99 -6.07
C LEU A 198 -0.81 -15.50 -6.30
N PRO A 199 -1.80 -16.22 -5.75
CA PRO A 199 -2.06 -17.61 -6.11
C PRO A 199 -2.17 -17.78 -7.65
N GLN A 200 -1.73 -18.91 -8.18
CA GLN A 200 -1.69 -19.13 -9.63
C GLN A 200 -3.03 -18.89 -10.31
N ALA A 201 -4.11 -19.43 -9.75
CA ALA A 201 -5.46 -19.24 -10.30
C ALA A 201 -5.84 -17.76 -10.35
N GLN A 202 -5.54 -17.01 -9.29
CA GLN A 202 -5.83 -15.59 -9.21
C GLN A 202 -4.97 -14.76 -10.18
N ARG A 203 -3.68 -15.09 -10.28
CA ARG A 203 -2.79 -14.44 -11.25
C ARG A 203 -3.27 -14.63 -12.68
N GLN A 204 -3.78 -15.82 -13.02
CA GLN A 204 -4.37 -16.12 -14.34
C GLN A 204 -5.70 -15.41 -14.58
N ALA A 205 -6.44 -15.08 -13.53
CA ALA A 205 -7.72 -14.36 -13.60
C ALA A 205 -7.56 -12.84 -13.78
N VAL A 206 -6.33 -12.30 -13.62
CA VAL A 206 -6.08 -10.88 -13.86
C VAL A 206 -6.22 -10.57 -15.34
N GLU A 207 -7.12 -9.63 -15.65
CA GLU A 207 -7.45 -9.24 -17.03
C GLU A 207 -6.55 -8.11 -17.54
N ALA A 208 -6.24 -7.12 -16.67
CA ALA A 208 -5.40 -5.99 -17.06
C ALA A 208 -4.55 -5.45 -15.90
N ALA A 209 -3.39 -4.88 -16.27
CA ALA A 209 -2.44 -4.25 -15.36
C ALA A 209 -2.11 -2.82 -15.82
N ALA A 210 -2.46 -1.81 -15.00
CA ALA A 210 -2.06 -0.43 -15.24
C ALA A 210 -0.65 -0.20 -14.69
N MET A 211 0.23 0.41 -15.49
CA MET A 211 1.60 0.70 -15.09
C MET A 211 2.18 1.84 -15.93
N ASP A 212 3.33 2.34 -15.49
CA ASP A 212 4.13 3.24 -16.31
C ASP A 212 4.78 2.49 -17.49
N ARG A 213 5.60 3.20 -18.27
CA ARG A 213 6.30 2.64 -19.43
C ARG A 213 7.66 2.03 -19.08
N GLY A 214 7.89 1.71 -17.79
CA GLY A 214 9.13 1.11 -17.31
C GLY A 214 9.36 -0.28 -17.89
N GLN A 215 10.54 -0.50 -18.51
CA GLN A 215 10.85 -1.76 -19.18
C GLN A 215 10.82 -2.96 -18.24
N SER A 216 11.28 -2.78 -17.00
CA SER A 216 11.25 -3.82 -15.96
C SER A 216 9.83 -4.26 -15.62
N MET A 217 8.90 -3.29 -15.45
CA MET A 217 7.49 -3.55 -15.18
C MET A 217 6.83 -4.32 -16.32
N ILE A 218 7.06 -3.87 -17.57
CA ILE A 218 6.53 -4.52 -18.76
C ILE A 218 7.08 -5.93 -18.92
N ALA A 219 8.40 -6.12 -18.83
CA ALA A 219 9.05 -7.41 -19.01
C ALA A 219 8.63 -8.41 -17.93
N GLY A 220 8.64 -7.99 -16.65
CA GLY A 220 8.23 -8.85 -15.53
C GLY A 220 6.75 -9.25 -15.61
N THR A 221 5.88 -8.31 -16.01
CA THR A 221 4.44 -8.62 -16.20
C THR A 221 4.23 -9.59 -17.35
N ARG A 222 4.87 -9.40 -18.51
CA ARG A 222 4.77 -10.32 -19.65
C ARG A 222 5.28 -11.73 -19.33
N ALA A 223 6.32 -11.84 -18.49
CA ALA A 223 6.86 -13.12 -18.06
C ALA A 223 5.93 -13.84 -17.07
N ALA A 224 5.38 -13.12 -16.09
CA ALA A 224 4.63 -13.71 -14.99
C ALA A 224 3.11 -13.83 -15.24
N ALA A 225 2.53 -12.92 -16.02
CA ALA A 225 1.10 -12.84 -16.32
C ALA A 225 0.87 -12.45 -17.81
N PRO A 226 1.27 -13.31 -18.78
CA PRO A 226 1.22 -12.98 -20.22
C PRO A 226 -0.20 -12.72 -20.74
N GLN A 227 -1.23 -13.21 -20.07
CA GLN A 227 -2.64 -12.98 -20.43
C GLN A 227 -3.14 -11.58 -20.03
N ALA A 228 -2.50 -10.94 -19.03
CA ALA A 228 -2.95 -9.64 -18.56
C ALA A 228 -2.60 -8.53 -19.56
N ALA A 229 -3.62 -7.79 -20.01
CA ALA A 229 -3.41 -6.66 -20.89
C ALA A 229 -2.68 -5.53 -20.15
N ILE A 230 -1.54 -5.08 -20.68
CA ILE A 230 -0.83 -3.93 -20.13
C ILE A 230 -1.53 -2.66 -20.57
N VAL A 231 -1.84 -1.76 -19.63
CA VAL A 231 -2.43 -0.45 -19.88
C VAL A 231 -1.47 0.61 -19.36
N HIS A 232 -0.95 1.46 -20.26
CA HIS A 232 -0.09 2.55 -19.82
C HIS A 232 -0.86 3.65 -19.13
N ASP A 233 -0.36 4.09 -18.00
CA ASP A 233 -0.99 5.14 -17.22
C ASP A 233 -0.91 6.49 -17.94
N ARG A 234 -2.09 7.10 -18.15
CA ARG A 234 -2.22 8.38 -18.84
C ARG A 234 -1.49 9.52 -18.12
N TYR A 235 -1.36 9.45 -16.77
CA TYR A 235 -0.66 10.48 -16.01
C TYR A 235 0.83 10.53 -16.36
N HIS A 236 1.48 9.37 -16.44
CA HIS A 236 2.88 9.29 -16.84
C HIS A 236 3.09 9.77 -18.27
N ILE A 237 2.17 9.46 -19.19
CA ILE A 237 2.21 9.98 -20.57
C ILE A 237 2.08 11.52 -20.57
N SER A 238 1.15 12.08 -19.78
CA SER A 238 0.99 13.54 -19.65
C SER A 238 2.23 14.19 -19.02
N ALA A 239 2.87 13.52 -18.05
CA ALA A 239 4.12 13.98 -17.45
C ALA A 239 5.26 14.01 -18.47
N GLU A 240 5.42 12.97 -19.30
CA GLU A 240 6.39 12.93 -20.40
C GLU A 240 6.19 14.08 -21.38
N GLN A 241 4.93 14.39 -21.71
CA GLN A 241 4.59 15.51 -22.60
C GLN A 241 4.90 16.86 -21.96
N ASN A 242 4.58 17.04 -20.67
CA ASN A 242 4.95 18.24 -19.93
C ASN A 242 6.47 18.45 -19.89
N GLN A 243 7.24 17.38 -19.69
CA GLN A 243 8.70 17.42 -19.75
C GLN A 243 9.19 17.80 -21.15
N ALA A 244 8.53 17.30 -22.20
CA ALA A 244 8.88 17.64 -23.60
C ALA A 244 8.64 19.12 -23.87
N VAL A 245 7.49 19.67 -23.44
CA VAL A 245 7.19 21.12 -23.55
C VAL A 245 8.23 21.94 -22.78
N ASP A 246 8.56 21.57 -21.53
CA ASP A 246 9.52 22.33 -20.72
C ASP A 246 10.94 22.28 -21.31
N ARG A 247 11.35 21.18 -21.94
CA ARG A 247 12.63 21.09 -22.64
C ARG A 247 12.67 22.05 -23.84
N VAL A 248 11.61 22.09 -24.66
CA VAL A 248 11.52 23.04 -25.78
C VAL A 248 11.54 24.47 -25.27
N ARG A 249 10.72 24.78 -24.26
CA ARG A 249 10.65 26.11 -23.64
C ARG A 249 12.01 26.58 -23.11
N ARG A 250 12.72 25.73 -22.36
CA ARG A 250 14.05 26.09 -21.84
C ARG A 250 15.05 26.38 -22.93
N ALA A 251 15.05 25.58 -24.00
CA ALA A 251 15.96 25.79 -25.12
C ALA A 251 15.64 27.11 -25.85
N GLU A 252 14.36 27.39 -26.12
CA GLU A 252 13.91 28.62 -26.80
C GLU A 252 14.13 29.86 -25.90
N HIS A 253 13.79 29.77 -24.60
CA HIS A 253 14.05 30.87 -23.66
C HIS A 253 15.52 31.27 -23.61
N LYS A 254 16.46 30.27 -23.62
CA LYS A 254 17.89 30.56 -23.68
C LYS A 254 18.28 31.31 -24.97
N GLN A 255 17.67 30.95 -26.11
CA GLN A 255 17.93 31.62 -27.39
C GLN A 255 17.40 33.05 -27.40
N LEU A 256 16.16 33.28 -26.94
CA LEU A 256 15.52 34.59 -26.87
C LEU A 256 16.27 35.53 -25.91
N MET A 257 16.61 35.06 -24.72
CA MET A 257 17.40 35.83 -23.76
C MET A 257 18.76 36.26 -24.30
N ALA A 258 19.43 35.45 -25.12
CA ALA A 258 20.67 35.82 -25.78
C ALA A 258 20.47 36.95 -26.84
N GLN A 259 19.25 37.18 -27.28
CA GLN A 259 18.83 38.24 -28.22
C GLN A 259 18.20 39.43 -27.49
N GLY A 260 18.17 39.43 -26.15
CA GLY A 260 17.54 40.47 -25.34
C GLY A 260 16.01 40.32 -25.24
N ASP A 261 15.42 39.23 -25.71
CA ASP A 261 13.99 38.99 -25.68
C ASP A 261 13.60 38.19 -24.43
N GLU A 262 12.81 38.80 -23.55
CA GLU A 262 12.32 38.24 -22.27
C GLU A 262 10.93 37.58 -22.39
N THR A 263 10.36 37.40 -23.59
CA THR A 263 9.00 36.88 -23.81
C THR A 263 8.65 35.62 -23.02
N LEU A 264 9.57 34.68 -22.84
CA LEU A 264 9.34 33.45 -22.09
C LEU A 264 9.75 33.51 -20.61
N LYS A 265 10.21 34.66 -20.11
CA LYS A 265 10.63 34.84 -18.71
C LYS A 265 9.41 34.71 -17.78
N GLY A 266 9.52 33.88 -16.75
CA GLY A 266 8.44 33.66 -15.76
C GLY A 266 7.21 32.85 -16.24
N THR A 267 7.16 32.44 -17.52
CA THR A 267 5.98 31.81 -18.12
C THR A 267 5.90 30.29 -17.95
N ARG A 268 6.82 29.64 -17.21
CA ARG A 268 6.91 28.17 -17.08
C ARG A 268 5.58 27.51 -16.78
N TYR A 269 4.90 27.98 -15.74
CA TYR A 269 3.66 27.34 -15.27
C TYR A 269 2.48 27.54 -16.21
N HIS A 270 2.46 28.58 -17.02
CA HIS A 270 1.44 28.77 -18.06
C HIS A 270 1.44 27.64 -19.09
N TRP A 271 2.62 27.12 -19.45
CA TRP A 271 2.78 26.04 -20.42
C TRP A 271 2.57 24.63 -19.85
N LEU A 272 2.78 24.46 -18.53
CA LEU A 272 2.76 23.15 -17.88
C LEU A 272 1.46 22.87 -17.13
N SER A 273 0.73 23.91 -16.68
CA SER A 273 -0.56 23.74 -16.01
C SER A 273 -1.69 23.50 -17.01
N GLY A 274 -2.81 22.92 -16.56
CA GLY A 274 -4.05 22.89 -17.30
C GLY A 274 -4.64 24.30 -17.38
N LEU A 275 -5.35 24.61 -18.47
CA LEU A 275 -5.96 25.94 -18.69
C LEU A 275 -6.93 26.32 -17.57
N GLU A 276 -7.63 25.34 -17.01
CA GLU A 276 -8.59 25.50 -15.92
C GLU A 276 -7.95 25.97 -14.59
N LYS A 277 -6.63 25.93 -14.48
CA LYS A 277 -5.88 26.37 -13.28
C LYS A 277 -5.31 27.77 -13.40
N LEU A 278 -5.48 28.42 -14.56
CA LEU A 278 -5.02 29.78 -14.77
C LEU A 278 -6.08 30.78 -14.28
N SER A 279 -5.63 31.83 -13.61
CA SER A 279 -6.49 33.01 -13.36
C SER A 279 -6.82 33.73 -14.68
N ASP A 280 -7.90 34.52 -14.72
CA ASP A 280 -8.32 35.24 -15.91
C ASP A 280 -7.21 36.13 -16.49
N ALA A 281 -6.46 36.82 -15.63
CA ALA A 281 -5.34 37.66 -16.05
C ALA A 281 -4.17 36.81 -16.61
N ALA A 282 -3.87 35.67 -16.00
CA ALA A 282 -2.84 34.73 -16.49
C ALA A 282 -3.28 34.09 -17.80
N PHE A 283 -4.58 33.78 -17.95
CA PHE A 283 -5.13 33.23 -19.18
C PHE A 283 -5.04 34.24 -20.34
N ALA A 284 -5.42 35.49 -20.15
CA ALA A 284 -5.31 36.53 -21.19
C ALA A 284 -3.86 36.76 -21.63
N SER A 285 -2.92 36.80 -20.66
CA SER A 285 -1.49 36.85 -20.97
C SER A 285 -1.00 35.64 -21.75
N PHE A 286 -1.43 34.45 -21.35
CA PHE A 286 -1.08 33.20 -22.00
C PHE A 286 -1.64 33.10 -23.43
N GLU A 287 -2.88 33.57 -23.67
CA GLU A 287 -3.48 33.58 -25.00
C GLU A 287 -2.63 34.41 -25.99
N ASN A 288 -2.11 35.55 -25.57
CA ASN A 288 -1.19 36.33 -26.38
C ASN A 288 0.10 35.58 -26.70
N LEU A 289 0.67 34.85 -25.73
CA LEU A 289 1.88 34.03 -25.92
C LEU A 289 1.63 32.87 -26.90
N VAL A 290 0.46 32.25 -26.86
CA VAL A 290 0.10 31.14 -27.76
C VAL A 290 -0.01 31.62 -29.20
N ARG A 291 -0.49 32.83 -29.43
CA ARG A 291 -0.62 33.44 -30.78
C ARG A 291 0.74 33.75 -31.42
N ILE A 292 1.79 33.95 -30.64
CA ILE A 292 3.15 34.12 -31.14
C ILE A 292 3.66 32.79 -31.67
N ASN A 293 4.26 32.77 -32.85
CA ASN A 293 4.79 31.52 -33.46
C ASN A 293 6.08 31.04 -32.82
N LEU A 294 6.02 30.76 -31.52
CA LEU A 294 7.12 30.18 -30.75
C LEU A 294 7.19 28.68 -30.96
N LYS A 295 8.38 28.11 -30.82
CA LYS A 295 8.56 26.65 -30.73
C LYS A 295 7.83 26.09 -29.51
N THR A 296 7.79 26.85 -28.39
CA THR A 296 7.09 26.51 -27.16
C THR A 296 5.58 26.45 -27.38
N SER A 297 4.98 27.39 -28.12
CA SER A 297 3.55 27.39 -28.45
C SER A 297 3.16 26.16 -29.26
N ARG A 298 3.96 25.79 -30.27
CA ARG A 298 3.76 24.54 -31.06
C ARG A 298 3.91 23.28 -30.23
N ALA A 299 4.87 23.25 -29.30
CA ALA A 299 5.05 22.14 -28.38
C ALA A 299 3.85 21.98 -27.45
N TRP A 300 3.36 23.07 -26.89
CA TRP A 300 2.18 23.09 -26.05
C TRP A 300 0.92 22.64 -26.81
N GLU A 301 0.74 23.09 -28.03
CA GLU A 301 -0.39 22.69 -28.90
C GLU A 301 -0.37 21.16 -29.19
N LEU A 302 0.80 20.58 -29.42
CA LEU A 302 0.93 19.13 -29.57
C LEU A 302 0.54 18.38 -28.29
N LYS A 303 0.97 18.86 -27.11
CA LYS A 303 0.58 18.30 -25.81
C LYS A 303 -0.94 18.39 -25.63
N THR A 304 -1.51 19.57 -25.74
CA THR A 304 -2.95 19.81 -25.50
C THR A 304 -3.82 19.03 -26.49
N THR A 305 -3.41 18.97 -27.75
CA THR A 305 -4.11 18.16 -28.75
C THR A 305 -4.11 16.67 -28.37
N PHE A 306 -3.02 16.16 -27.78
CA PHE A 306 -2.96 14.74 -27.37
C PHE A 306 -3.95 14.39 -26.27
N GLU A 307 -4.36 15.32 -25.41
CA GLU A 307 -5.37 15.07 -24.37
C GLU A 307 -6.67 14.53 -24.95
N SER A 308 -7.00 14.93 -26.20
CA SER A 308 -8.15 14.40 -26.94
C SER A 308 -8.01 12.92 -27.35
N PHE A 309 -6.84 12.31 -27.24
CA PHE A 309 -6.67 10.87 -27.40
C PHE A 309 -7.48 10.09 -26.37
N TRP A 310 -7.42 10.50 -25.11
CA TRP A 310 -8.03 9.76 -24.01
C TRP A 310 -9.57 9.81 -23.98
N VAL A 311 -10.17 10.75 -24.67
CA VAL A 311 -11.64 10.90 -24.78
C VAL A 311 -12.23 10.27 -26.02
N GLN A 312 -11.42 9.59 -26.87
CA GLN A 312 -11.94 8.83 -27.98
C GLN A 312 -12.84 7.69 -27.49
N ALA A 313 -13.86 7.36 -28.26
CA ALA A 313 -14.87 6.38 -27.85
C ALA A 313 -14.33 4.95 -27.77
N ASP A 314 -13.43 4.58 -28.68
CA ASP A 314 -12.93 3.23 -28.88
C ASP A 314 -11.48 3.19 -29.40
N ALA A 315 -10.88 2.01 -29.41
CA ALA A 315 -9.51 1.80 -29.88
C ALA A 315 -9.31 2.13 -31.38
N PRO A 316 -10.22 1.82 -32.32
CA PRO A 316 -10.10 2.25 -33.71
C PRO A 316 -10.03 3.77 -33.89
N ARG A 317 -10.87 4.51 -33.18
CA ARG A 317 -10.83 6.00 -33.18
C ARG A 317 -9.57 6.53 -32.53
N GLY A 318 -9.16 5.95 -31.39
CA GLY A 318 -7.89 6.22 -30.74
C GLY A 318 -6.70 6.01 -31.67
N LEU A 319 -6.66 4.90 -32.42
CA LEU A 319 -5.63 4.60 -33.42
C LEU A 319 -5.60 5.64 -34.55
N ALA A 320 -6.77 6.01 -35.09
CA ALA A 320 -6.89 7.00 -36.15
C ALA A 320 -6.41 8.37 -35.67
N PHE A 321 -6.81 8.77 -34.45
CA PHE A 321 -6.36 9.99 -33.81
C PHE A 321 -4.84 10.00 -33.60
N PHE A 322 -4.29 8.92 -33.02
CA PHE A 322 -2.85 8.79 -32.78
C PHE A 322 -2.03 8.91 -34.07
N LYS A 323 -2.46 8.28 -35.15
CA LYS A 323 -1.79 8.38 -36.48
C LYS A 323 -1.72 9.82 -36.98
N LYS A 324 -2.83 10.59 -36.86
CA LYS A 324 -2.89 12.01 -37.22
C LYS A 324 -1.97 12.86 -36.35
N TRP A 325 -2.05 12.68 -35.04
CA TRP A 325 -1.21 13.37 -34.07
C TRP A 325 0.28 13.07 -34.27
N LYS A 326 0.65 11.79 -34.43
CA LYS A 326 2.02 11.38 -34.70
C LYS A 326 2.59 12.05 -35.95
N ASN A 327 1.84 12.07 -37.05
CA ASN A 327 2.27 12.72 -38.29
C ASN A 327 2.49 14.22 -38.08
N ARG A 328 1.64 14.90 -37.29
CA ARG A 328 1.81 16.31 -36.92
C ARG A 328 3.07 16.52 -36.07
N ALA A 329 3.32 15.65 -35.08
CA ALA A 329 4.50 15.69 -34.24
C ALA A 329 5.79 15.49 -35.07
N LEU A 330 5.81 14.53 -35.99
CA LEU A 330 6.95 14.30 -36.88
C LEU A 330 7.29 15.48 -37.77
N ARG A 331 6.26 16.25 -38.22
CA ARG A 331 6.41 17.45 -39.10
C ARG A 331 6.64 18.74 -38.28
N SER A 332 6.60 18.70 -36.95
CA SER A 332 6.67 19.90 -36.10
C SER A 332 8.03 20.58 -36.09
N ARG A 333 9.09 19.93 -36.54
CA ARG A 333 10.49 20.38 -36.42
C ARG A 333 10.93 20.57 -34.97
N LEU A 334 10.28 19.84 -34.02
CA LEU A 334 10.63 19.80 -32.60
C LEU A 334 11.25 18.44 -32.28
N PRO A 335 12.61 18.31 -32.21
CA PRO A 335 13.26 17.00 -32.05
C PRO A 335 12.79 16.22 -30.82
N VAL A 336 12.44 16.95 -29.73
CA VAL A 336 11.92 16.35 -28.49
C VAL A 336 10.57 15.66 -28.73
N PHE A 337 9.65 16.32 -29.47
CA PHE A 337 8.35 15.74 -29.78
C PHE A 337 8.41 14.65 -30.85
N VAL A 338 9.35 14.74 -31.80
CA VAL A 338 9.61 13.67 -32.75
C VAL A 338 10.00 12.38 -32.02
N LYS A 339 10.95 12.47 -31.08
CA LYS A 339 11.38 11.32 -30.27
C LYS A 339 10.23 10.78 -29.40
N LEU A 340 9.46 11.66 -28.77
CA LEU A 340 8.31 11.27 -27.96
C LEU A 340 7.26 10.53 -28.80
N ALA A 341 6.91 11.04 -29.97
CA ALA A 341 5.92 10.41 -30.85
C ALA A 341 6.37 9.05 -31.37
N GLN A 342 7.67 8.89 -31.67
CA GLN A 342 8.27 7.60 -32.02
C GLN A 342 8.21 6.63 -30.83
N SER A 343 8.58 7.08 -29.64
CA SER A 343 8.53 6.28 -28.41
C SER A 343 7.09 5.86 -28.05
N LEU A 344 6.10 6.74 -28.17
CA LEU A 344 4.69 6.38 -27.95
C LEU A 344 4.20 5.39 -29.03
N ALA A 345 4.72 5.47 -30.23
CA ALA A 345 4.33 4.52 -31.30
C ALA A 345 4.80 3.08 -31.03
N THR A 346 5.91 2.87 -30.30
CA THR A 346 6.36 1.53 -29.90
C THR A 346 5.49 0.89 -28.83
N SER A 347 4.79 1.71 -28.05
CA SER A 347 3.88 1.28 -26.98
C SER A 347 2.40 1.47 -27.37
N LEU A 348 2.11 1.58 -28.64
CA LEU A 348 0.75 1.89 -29.11
C LEU A 348 -0.27 0.79 -28.77
N PRO A 349 0.03 -0.51 -28.85
CA PRO A 349 -0.91 -1.54 -28.40
C PRO A 349 -1.35 -1.34 -26.95
N GLU A 350 -0.41 -1.09 -26.03
CA GLU A 350 -0.67 -0.90 -24.60
C GLU A 350 -1.43 0.42 -24.33
N LEU A 351 -1.20 1.47 -25.14
CA LEU A 351 -1.99 2.70 -25.10
C LEU A 351 -3.44 2.46 -25.53
N LEU A 352 -3.66 1.63 -26.55
CA LEU A 352 -4.99 1.32 -27.06
C LEU A 352 -5.79 0.43 -26.09
N ASN A 353 -5.13 -0.38 -25.27
CA ASN A 353 -5.79 -1.17 -24.23
C ASN A 353 -6.56 -0.29 -23.23
N TYR A 354 -6.18 0.98 -23.07
CA TYR A 354 -6.95 1.93 -22.27
C TYR A 354 -8.43 1.99 -22.67
N PHE A 355 -8.75 1.88 -23.96
CA PHE A 355 -10.13 1.98 -24.44
C PHE A 355 -10.99 0.78 -24.07
N ALA A 356 -10.38 -0.39 -23.87
CA ALA A 356 -11.09 -1.59 -23.40
C ALA A 356 -11.32 -1.59 -21.90
N TYR A 357 -10.31 -1.17 -21.11
CA TYR A 357 -10.34 -1.31 -19.64
C TYR A 357 -10.65 -0.02 -18.91
N ARG A 358 -10.35 1.14 -19.49
CA ARG A 358 -10.55 2.49 -18.87
C ARG A 358 -9.93 2.64 -17.50
N ILE A 359 -8.87 1.90 -17.21
CA ILE A 359 -8.13 1.97 -15.94
C ILE A 359 -6.99 2.98 -16.01
N THR A 360 -6.66 3.52 -14.85
CA THR A 360 -5.50 4.39 -14.64
C THR A 360 -4.79 3.98 -13.36
N ASN A 361 -3.54 4.38 -13.19
CA ASN A 361 -2.79 4.14 -11.97
C ASN A 361 -3.01 5.21 -10.88
N ALA A 362 -4.04 6.06 -11.02
CA ALA A 362 -4.35 7.14 -10.08
C ALA A 362 -4.56 6.65 -8.63
N MET A 363 -5.06 5.42 -8.46
CA MET A 363 -5.19 4.79 -7.15
C MET A 363 -3.83 4.55 -6.50
N SER A 364 -2.85 4.10 -7.28
CA SER A 364 -1.46 3.92 -6.79
C SER A 364 -0.84 5.24 -6.38
N GLU A 365 -1.16 6.35 -7.05
CA GLU A 365 -0.71 7.68 -6.64
C GLU A 365 -1.29 8.10 -5.27
N GLY A 366 -2.57 7.78 -5.01
CA GLY A 366 -3.19 7.96 -3.71
C GLY A 366 -2.44 7.20 -2.62
N PHE A 367 -2.13 5.93 -2.85
CA PHE A 367 -1.31 5.13 -1.93
C PHE A 367 0.12 5.67 -1.79
N ASN A 368 0.72 6.16 -2.86
CA ASN A 368 2.02 6.80 -2.81
C ASN A 368 2.07 7.97 -1.84
N SER A 369 1.02 8.79 -1.79
CA SER A 369 0.89 9.86 -0.79
C SER A 369 0.85 9.33 0.64
N VAL A 370 0.03 8.30 0.91
CA VAL A 370 -0.05 7.67 2.23
C VAL A 370 1.30 7.05 2.61
N ILE A 371 1.93 6.32 1.70
CA ILE A 371 3.24 5.68 1.91
C ILE A 371 4.32 6.73 2.23
N GLN A 372 4.32 7.88 1.56
CA GLN A 372 5.23 8.99 1.88
C GLN A 372 4.98 9.57 3.28
N GLN A 373 3.72 9.72 3.68
CA GLN A 373 3.38 10.16 5.03
C GLN A 373 3.86 9.16 6.09
N LEU A 374 3.69 7.86 5.85
CA LEU A 374 4.21 6.80 6.73
C LEU A 374 5.73 6.84 6.85
N LYS A 375 6.42 7.05 5.71
CA LYS A 375 7.88 7.19 5.67
C LYS A 375 8.35 8.43 6.45
N ALA A 376 7.67 9.56 6.29
CA ALA A 376 7.99 10.79 7.00
C ALA A 376 7.74 10.65 8.51
N ALA A 377 6.59 10.09 8.93
CA ALA A 377 6.26 9.85 10.34
C ALA A 377 7.26 8.90 11.03
N ALA A 378 7.78 7.92 10.30
CA ALA A 378 8.79 6.99 10.80
C ALA A 378 10.23 7.54 10.72
N ARG A 379 10.44 8.73 10.13
CA ARG A 379 11.78 9.27 9.81
C ARG A 379 12.64 8.30 9.00
N GLY A 380 11.99 7.52 8.12
CA GLY A 380 12.59 6.45 7.33
C GLY A 380 12.49 5.07 7.99
N PHE A 381 12.85 4.05 7.24
CA PHE A 381 12.82 2.65 7.68
C PHE A 381 14.20 2.00 7.56
N ARG A 382 14.62 1.26 8.60
CA ARG A 382 15.91 0.55 8.60
C ARG A 382 15.85 -0.77 7.82
N SER A 383 14.68 -1.41 7.77
CA SER A 383 14.51 -2.68 7.05
C SER A 383 13.28 -2.65 6.15
N PHE A 384 13.37 -3.34 5.03
CA PHE A 384 12.25 -3.53 4.12
C PHE A 384 11.07 -4.23 4.80
N ALA A 385 11.32 -5.25 5.61
CA ALA A 385 10.27 -5.98 6.32
C ALA A 385 9.38 -5.07 7.18
N ASN A 386 9.97 -4.09 7.88
CA ASN A 386 9.21 -3.10 8.64
C ASN A 386 8.42 -2.15 7.74
N TYR A 387 9.01 -1.75 6.62
CA TYR A 387 8.34 -0.89 5.65
C TYR A 387 7.14 -1.60 4.99
N ARG A 388 7.33 -2.83 4.51
CA ARG A 388 6.28 -3.68 3.96
C ARG A 388 5.13 -3.86 4.97
N SER A 389 5.44 -4.23 6.21
CA SER A 389 4.42 -4.41 7.25
C SER A 389 3.60 -3.14 7.49
N ARG A 390 4.25 -1.96 7.47
CA ARG A 390 3.55 -0.68 7.59
C ARG A 390 2.62 -0.41 6.42
N ILE A 391 3.10 -0.59 5.19
CA ILE A 391 2.29 -0.37 3.99
C ILE A 391 1.07 -1.29 4.02
N LEU A 392 1.25 -2.58 4.30
CA LEU A 392 0.14 -3.53 4.35
C LEU A 392 -0.83 -3.24 5.51
N PHE A 393 -0.33 -2.85 6.67
CA PHE A 393 -1.17 -2.50 7.81
C PHE A 393 -2.13 -1.34 7.51
N PHE A 394 -1.66 -0.30 6.82
CA PHE A 394 -2.46 0.90 6.55
C PHE A 394 -3.19 0.89 5.20
N CYS A 395 -2.66 0.17 4.20
CA CYS A 395 -3.12 0.30 2.82
C CYS A 395 -3.76 -0.97 2.24
N ALA A 396 -3.64 -2.14 2.90
CA ALA A 396 -4.11 -3.39 2.34
C ALA A 396 -5.55 -3.77 2.71
N LYS A 397 -6.25 -2.98 3.51
CA LYS A 397 -7.63 -3.23 4.00
C LYS A 397 -7.80 -4.65 4.57
N LEU A 398 -6.84 -5.09 5.37
CA LEU A 398 -6.84 -6.41 5.98
C LEU A 398 -7.76 -6.50 7.20
N ASP A 399 -8.31 -7.70 7.46
CA ASP A 399 -8.93 -8.01 8.74
C ASP A 399 -7.84 -8.25 9.80
N LEU A 400 -7.43 -7.17 10.44
CA LEU A 400 -6.27 -7.11 11.33
C LEU A 400 -6.54 -7.64 12.74
N LYS A 401 -7.81 -7.67 13.17
CA LYS A 401 -8.16 -7.96 14.56
C LYS A 401 -8.19 -9.46 14.84
N PRO A 402 -7.79 -9.91 16.06
CA PRO A 402 -8.02 -11.29 16.47
C PRO A 402 -9.52 -11.58 16.61
N SER A 403 -9.93 -12.82 16.30
CA SER A 403 -11.30 -13.28 16.55
C SER A 403 -11.54 -13.39 18.05
N LEU A 404 -12.55 -12.71 18.57
CA LEU A 404 -12.90 -12.64 20.00
C LEU A 404 -13.63 -13.90 20.48
#